data_aa283ad12463d4a966b8137effec597f
#
_entry.id   aa283ad12463d4a966b8137effec597f
#
_cell.length_a   1.000
_cell.length_b   1.000
_cell.length_c   1.000
_cell.angle_alpha   90.00
_cell.angle_beta   90.00
_cell.angle_gamma   90.00
#
_symmetry.space_group_name_H-M   'P 1'
#
loop_
_entity.id
_entity.type
_entity.pdbx_description
1 polymer ?
#
loop_
_entity_poly.entity_id
_entity_poly.type
_entity_poly.pdbx_seq_one_letter_code
_entity_poly.pdbx_strand_id
1 'polypeptide(L)'
;MPSLEDYCEEQCAELDRKAQRRRLRVVARRSGDDAGRVTREGQPLISFASNDYLGLTQHPEVIDAAHHALAQYGAGAGASRLVTGNHPCYTALEETLACMKQAEAALVFGSGYLANLGTISALMAAGDVVFADKLVHACILDGIALSGAQLYRFRHNDMAHLAQLLSTHRQQFRHALIVTDHVF
;
A
#
# COMPACT_ATOMS: atom_id res chain seq x y z
N MET A 1 34.62 17.68 3.09
CA MET A 1 33.34 17.05 3.40
C MET A 1 33.26 15.76 2.60
N PRO A 2 32.81 14.64 3.16
CA PRO A 2 32.60 13.42 2.37
C PRO A 2 31.63 13.70 1.22
N SER A 3 31.85 13.06 0.08
CA SER A 3 30.94 13.16 -1.07
C SER A 3 29.60 12.46 -0.76
N LEU A 4 28.56 12.72 -1.56
CA LEU A 4 27.31 11.98 -1.47
C LEU A 4 27.52 10.48 -1.72
N GLU A 5 28.46 10.14 -2.58
CA GLU A 5 28.85 8.77 -2.90
C GLU A 5 29.43 8.06 -1.67
N ASP A 6 30.43 8.68 -1.00
CA ASP A 6 31.02 8.16 0.24
C ASP A 6 29.93 7.92 1.31
N TYR A 7 28.99 8.87 1.46
CA TYR A 7 27.86 8.72 2.39
C TYR A 7 26.97 7.52 2.02
N CYS A 8 26.61 7.37 0.75
CA CYS A 8 25.77 6.25 0.31
C CYS A 8 26.46 4.90 0.51
N GLU A 9 27.77 4.82 0.24
CA GLU A 9 28.55 3.61 0.47
C GLU A 9 28.60 3.25 1.95
N GLU A 10 28.84 4.23 2.83
CA GLU A 10 28.82 4.02 4.28
C GLU A 10 27.47 3.52 4.78
N GLN A 11 26.34 4.11 4.32
CA GLN A 11 24.98 3.65 4.66
C GLN A 11 24.74 2.22 4.18
N CYS A 12 25.16 1.89 2.97
CA CYS A 12 25.07 0.53 2.44
C CYS A 12 25.89 -0.48 3.26
N ALA A 13 27.11 -0.12 3.63
CA ALA A 13 27.96 -0.96 4.47
C ALA A 13 27.36 -1.18 5.87
N GLU A 14 26.74 -0.15 6.45
CA GLU A 14 26.06 -0.27 7.74
C GLU A 14 24.86 -1.23 7.67
N LEU A 15 24.07 -1.14 6.59
CA LEU A 15 22.96 -2.08 6.36
C LEU A 15 23.45 -3.52 6.14
N ASP A 16 24.59 -3.70 5.47
CA ASP A 16 25.21 -5.02 5.30
C ASP A 16 25.70 -5.58 6.65
N ARG A 17 26.32 -4.77 7.50
CA ARG A 17 26.74 -5.17 8.86
C ARG A 17 25.58 -5.60 9.74
N LYS A 18 24.43 -4.93 9.59
CA LYS A 18 23.18 -5.25 10.32
C LYS A 18 22.38 -6.39 9.69
N ALA A 19 22.83 -6.98 8.58
CA ALA A 19 22.07 -7.93 7.77
C ALA A 19 20.67 -7.41 7.36
N GLN A 20 20.55 -6.09 7.16
CA GLN A 20 19.29 -5.40 6.81
C GLN A 20 19.26 -4.92 5.36
N ARG A 21 20.36 -5.07 4.62
CA ARG A 21 20.39 -4.64 3.22
C ARG A 21 19.49 -5.51 2.37
N ARG A 22 18.47 -4.89 1.79
CA ARG A 22 17.57 -5.55 0.86
C ARG A 22 18.13 -5.45 -0.57
N ARG A 23 18.06 -6.57 -1.31
CA ARG A 23 18.45 -6.63 -2.71
C ARG A 23 17.28 -7.09 -3.55
N LEU A 24 17.03 -6.39 -4.66
CA LEU A 24 16.03 -6.81 -5.64
C LEU A 24 16.50 -8.09 -6.31
N ARG A 25 15.58 -9.04 -6.49
CA ARG A 25 15.83 -10.30 -7.17
C ARG A 25 14.84 -10.46 -8.31
N VAL A 26 15.33 -10.81 -9.48
CA VAL A 26 14.47 -11.05 -10.65
C VAL A 26 13.74 -12.38 -10.45
N VAL A 27 12.41 -12.31 -10.50
CA VAL A 27 11.52 -13.47 -10.44
C VAL A 27 10.56 -13.35 -11.62
N ALA A 28 10.52 -14.37 -12.47
CA ALA A 28 9.65 -14.42 -13.63
C ALA A 28 8.46 -15.36 -13.37
N ARG A 29 7.30 -14.98 -13.87
CA ARG A 29 6.13 -15.86 -14.03
C ARG A 29 5.94 -16.10 -15.52
N ARG A 30 5.51 -17.30 -15.89
CA ARG A 30 5.16 -17.64 -17.28
C ARG A 30 3.64 -17.73 -17.40
N SER A 31 3.13 -17.30 -18.55
CA SER A 31 1.73 -17.51 -18.89
C SER A 31 1.42 -19.02 -18.92
N GLY A 32 0.32 -19.40 -18.28
CA GLY A 32 -0.09 -20.83 -18.17
C GLY A 32 0.52 -21.57 -16.99
N ASP A 33 1.45 -20.97 -16.23
CA ASP A 33 1.90 -21.54 -14.95
C ASP A 33 0.81 -21.40 -13.88
N ASP A 34 0.76 -22.36 -12.95
CA ASP A 34 -0.06 -22.22 -11.73
C ASP A 34 0.30 -20.92 -10.99
N ALA A 35 -0.67 -20.26 -10.37
CA ALA A 35 -0.52 -18.97 -9.72
C ALA A 35 0.64 -18.86 -8.71
N GLY A 36 1.04 -19.99 -8.12
CA GLY A 36 2.16 -20.07 -7.18
C GLY A 36 3.52 -20.39 -7.82
N ARG A 37 3.61 -20.69 -9.12
CA ARG A 37 4.87 -21.06 -9.74
C ARG A 37 5.61 -19.85 -10.28
N VAL A 38 6.91 -19.82 -10.02
CA VAL A 38 7.82 -18.76 -10.47
C VAL A 38 9.16 -19.36 -10.90
N THR A 39 9.90 -18.63 -11.71
CA THR A 39 11.28 -19.00 -12.08
C THR A 39 12.22 -17.91 -11.56
N ARG A 40 13.27 -18.32 -10.85
CA ARG A 40 14.34 -17.46 -10.40
C ARG A 40 15.69 -18.06 -10.80
N GLU A 41 16.52 -17.29 -11.49
CA GLU A 41 17.85 -17.74 -11.96
C GLU A 41 17.76 -19.09 -12.74
N GLY A 42 16.70 -19.26 -13.53
CA GLY A 42 16.44 -20.48 -14.28
C GLY A 42 15.84 -21.65 -13.45
N GLN A 43 15.75 -21.54 -12.15
CA GLN A 43 15.20 -22.56 -11.27
C GLN A 43 13.70 -22.38 -11.04
N PRO A 44 12.88 -23.43 -11.22
CA PRO A 44 11.46 -23.37 -10.86
C PRO A 44 11.28 -23.42 -9.35
N LEU A 45 10.45 -22.51 -8.83
CA LEU A 45 10.16 -22.37 -7.41
C LEU A 45 8.66 -22.22 -7.18
N ILE A 46 8.20 -22.50 -5.97
CA ILE A 46 6.86 -22.14 -5.50
C ILE A 46 6.97 -20.87 -4.64
N SER A 47 6.20 -19.84 -4.99
CA SER A 47 6.19 -18.57 -4.28
C SER A 47 5.12 -18.58 -3.18
N PHE A 48 5.55 -18.46 -1.94
CA PHE A 48 4.67 -18.23 -0.78
C PHE A 48 4.57 -16.75 -0.40
N ALA A 49 5.20 -15.86 -1.18
CA ALA A 49 5.26 -14.42 -0.93
C ALA A 49 4.46 -13.60 -1.95
N SER A 50 3.59 -14.24 -2.74
CA SER A 50 2.75 -13.57 -3.72
C SER A 50 1.48 -13.03 -3.06
N ASN A 51 1.06 -11.83 -3.46
CA ASN A 51 -0.25 -11.27 -3.11
C ASN A 51 -1.36 -11.70 -4.08
N ASP A 52 -1.04 -12.50 -5.09
CA ASP A 52 -1.99 -13.03 -6.06
C ASP A 52 -2.73 -14.27 -5.49
N TYR A 53 -3.47 -14.07 -4.41
CA TYR A 53 -4.11 -15.15 -3.64
C TYR A 53 -5.13 -15.95 -4.44
N LEU A 54 -5.79 -15.33 -5.41
CA LEU A 54 -6.81 -15.97 -6.26
C LEU A 54 -6.26 -16.36 -7.64
N GLY A 55 -4.98 -16.10 -7.94
CA GLY A 55 -4.37 -16.40 -9.23
C GLY A 55 -4.91 -15.56 -10.40
N LEU A 56 -5.58 -14.45 -10.12
CA LEU A 56 -6.26 -13.64 -11.14
C LEU A 56 -5.32 -12.92 -12.09
N THR A 57 -4.05 -12.76 -11.74
CA THR A 57 -3.07 -12.13 -12.65
C THR A 57 -2.81 -12.92 -13.92
N GLN A 58 -3.19 -14.21 -13.96
CA GLN A 58 -3.07 -15.09 -15.13
C GLN A 58 -4.43 -15.55 -15.67
N HIS A 59 -5.53 -15.01 -15.10
CA HIS A 59 -6.86 -15.42 -15.55
C HIS A 59 -7.15 -14.90 -16.96
N PRO A 60 -7.56 -15.74 -17.91
CA PRO A 60 -7.74 -15.35 -19.31
C PRO A 60 -8.67 -14.13 -19.49
N GLU A 61 -9.80 -14.11 -18.81
CA GLU A 61 -10.75 -12.98 -18.89
C GLU A 61 -10.15 -11.65 -18.41
N VAL A 62 -9.28 -11.70 -17.38
CA VAL A 62 -8.59 -10.49 -16.88
C VAL A 62 -7.56 -10.01 -17.90
N ILE A 63 -6.83 -10.94 -18.52
CA ILE A 63 -5.85 -10.63 -19.56
C ILE A 63 -6.56 -10.06 -20.79
N ASP A 64 -7.65 -10.68 -21.24
CA ASP A 64 -8.43 -10.23 -22.40
C ASP A 64 -9.05 -8.85 -22.16
N ALA A 65 -9.59 -8.59 -20.97
CA ALA A 65 -10.09 -7.26 -20.59
C ALA A 65 -8.99 -6.20 -20.63
N ALA A 66 -7.78 -6.54 -20.17
CA ALA A 66 -6.63 -5.63 -20.24
C ALA A 66 -6.21 -5.36 -21.69
N HIS A 67 -6.21 -6.35 -22.59
CA HIS A 67 -5.95 -6.18 -24.01
C HIS A 67 -6.97 -5.26 -24.67
N HIS A 68 -8.26 -5.44 -24.38
CA HIS A 68 -9.31 -4.58 -24.90
C HIS A 68 -9.16 -3.14 -24.45
N ALA A 69 -8.91 -2.92 -23.14
CA ALA A 69 -8.70 -1.58 -22.61
C ALA A 69 -7.45 -0.91 -23.23
N LEU A 70 -6.37 -1.65 -23.43
CA LEU A 70 -5.15 -1.16 -24.06
C LEU A 70 -5.42 -0.76 -25.53
N ALA A 71 -6.16 -1.56 -26.26
CA ALA A 71 -6.49 -1.25 -27.66
C ALA A 71 -7.42 -0.02 -27.78
N GLN A 72 -8.32 0.17 -26.82
CA GLN A 72 -9.30 1.26 -26.83
C GLN A 72 -8.71 2.59 -26.32
N TYR A 73 -7.90 2.56 -25.26
CA TYR A 73 -7.46 3.75 -24.52
C TYR A 73 -5.95 4.00 -24.60
N GLY A 74 -5.16 3.07 -25.14
CA GLY A 74 -3.70 3.14 -25.17
C GLY A 74 -3.05 2.77 -23.84
N ALA A 75 -1.73 2.93 -23.80
CA ALA A 75 -0.90 2.55 -22.65
C ALA A 75 -0.73 3.73 -21.69
N GLY A 76 -1.57 3.81 -20.69
CA GLY A 76 -1.46 4.80 -19.61
C GLY A 76 -2.40 5.98 -19.75
N ALA A 77 -2.46 6.79 -18.70
CA ALA A 77 -3.45 7.86 -18.57
C ALA A 77 -3.06 9.20 -19.25
N GLY A 78 -1.79 9.37 -19.60
CA GLY A 78 -1.28 10.57 -20.27
C GLY A 78 -1.20 11.82 -19.38
N ALA A 79 -1.92 11.87 -18.25
CA ALA A 79 -1.93 12.96 -17.29
C ALA A 79 -2.43 12.52 -15.91
N SER A 80 -2.39 13.43 -14.93
CA SER A 80 -3.04 13.19 -13.65
C SER A 80 -4.57 13.17 -13.79
N ARG A 81 -5.26 12.47 -12.88
CA ARG A 81 -6.73 12.35 -12.86
C ARG A 81 -7.43 13.71 -12.77
N LEU A 82 -6.85 14.68 -12.06
CA LEU A 82 -7.42 16.03 -11.91
C LEU A 82 -7.30 16.90 -13.18
N VAL A 83 -6.52 16.48 -14.17
CA VAL A 83 -6.35 17.21 -15.42
C VAL A 83 -7.13 16.49 -16.54
N THR A 84 -6.50 15.56 -17.24
CA THR A 84 -7.12 14.81 -18.36
C THR A 84 -6.97 13.30 -18.25
N GLY A 85 -6.34 12.80 -17.17
CA GLY A 85 -6.01 11.37 -17.00
C GLY A 85 -7.10 10.55 -16.28
N ASN A 86 -8.30 11.11 -16.04
CA ASN A 86 -9.40 10.35 -15.43
C ASN A 86 -10.17 9.56 -16.50
N HIS A 87 -9.64 8.43 -16.91
CA HIS A 87 -10.22 7.55 -17.91
C HIS A 87 -11.53 6.90 -17.45
N PRO A 88 -12.46 6.54 -18.37
CA PRO A 88 -13.70 5.83 -18.05
C PRO A 88 -13.49 4.54 -17.24
N CYS A 89 -12.36 3.86 -17.43
CA CYS A 89 -11.99 2.67 -16.64
C CYS A 89 -11.92 2.94 -15.13
N TYR A 90 -11.48 4.14 -14.70
CA TYR A 90 -11.46 4.50 -13.29
C TYR A 90 -12.87 4.60 -12.71
N THR A 91 -13.75 5.32 -13.42
CA THR A 91 -15.15 5.51 -12.99
C THR A 91 -15.86 4.15 -12.87
N ALA A 92 -15.76 3.32 -13.91
CA ALA A 92 -16.39 1.99 -13.91
C ALA A 92 -15.84 1.08 -12.78
N LEU A 93 -14.53 1.14 -12.50
CA LEU A 93 -13.93 0.39 -11.39
C LEU A 93 -14.40 0.92 -10.03
N GLU A 94 -14.42 2.23 -9.84
CA GLU A 94 -14.86 2.88 -8.60
C GLU A 94 -16.33 2.59 -8.30
N GLU A 95 -17.22 2.64 -9.28
CA GLU A 95 -18.63 2.26 -9.16
C GLU A 95 -18.78 0.77 -8.79
N THR A 96 -18.03 -0.10 -9.44
CA THR A 96 -18.03 -1.54 -9.15
C THR A 96 -17.57 -1.82 -7.71
N LEU A 97 -16.48 -1.19 -7.29
CA LEU A 97 -15.94 -1.34 -5.94
C LEU A 97 -16.89 -0.80 -4.87
N ALA A 98 -17.51 0.36 -5.11
CA ALA A 98 -18.52 0.94 -4.22
C ALA A 98 -19.71 -0.01 -4.05
N CYS A 99 -20.22 -0.56 -5.16
CA CYS A 99 -21.29 -1.56 -5.13
C CYS A 99 -20.90 -2.82 -4.34
N MET A 100 -19.73 -3.41 -4.64
CA MET A 100 -19.22 -4.61 -3.94
C MET A 100 -19.08 -4.40 -2.42
N LYS A 101 -18.67 -3.20 -2.00
CA LYS A 101 -18.43 -2.86 -0.59
C LYS A 101 -19.65 -2.26 0.09
N GLN A 102 -20.75 -2.07 -0.62
CA GLN A 102 -21.96 -1.39 -0.13
C GLN A 102 -21.63 0.00 0.46
N ALA A 103 -20.72 0.70 -0.23
CA ALA A 103 -20.29 2.06 0.12
C ALA A 103 -20.91 3.08 -0.84
N GLU A 104 -21.03 4.34 -0.40
CA GLU A 104 -21.54 5.43 -1.24
C GLU A 104 -20.61 5.75 -2.41
N ALA A 105 -19.29 5.59 -2.21
CA ALA A 105 -18.27 5.85 -3.22
C ALA A 105 -17.01 5.04 -2.96
N ALA A 106 -16.18 4.92 -3.97
CA ALA A 106 -14.81 4.39 -3.88
C ALA A 106 -13.85 5.32 -4.63
N LEU A 107 -12.60 5.35 -4.22
CA LEU A 107 -11.53 6.08 -4.89
C LEU A 107 -10.32 5.17 -5.11
N VAL A 108 -9.90 5.05 -6.37
CA VAL A 108 -8.76 4.21 -6.77
C VAL A 108 -7.47 5.03 -6.76
N PHE A 109 -6.45 4.48 -6.15
CA PHE A 109 -5.07 5.00 -6.13
C PHE A 109 -4.13 4.08 -6.92
N GLY A 110 -3.01 4.62 -7.38
CA GLY A 110 -1.99 3.87 -8.12
C GLY A 110 -1.25 2.80 -7.31
N SER A 111 -1.38 2.82 -5.99
CA SER A 111 -0.87 1.78 -5.09
C SER A 111 -1.53 1.86 -3.72
N GLY A 112 -1.49 0.78 -2.93
CA GLY A 112 -1.93 0.77 -1.53
C GLY A 112 -1.13 1.73 -0.65
N TYR A 113 0.16 1.92 -0.95
CA TYR A 113 0.99 2.92 -0.29
C TYR A 113 0.40 4.32 -0.44
N LEU A 114 0.11 4.74 -1.67
CA LEU A 114 -0.49 6.04 -1.96
C LEU A 114 -1.90 6.16 -1.40
N ALA A 115 -2.68 5.09 -1.37
CA ALA A 115 -4.01 5.08 -0.77
C ALA A 115 -3.95 5.41 0.72
N ASN A 116 -3.09 4.73 1.49
CA ASN A 116 -2.93 4.98 2.91
C ASN A 116 -2.35 6.38 3.18
N LEU A 117 -1.29 6.75 2.45
CA LEU A 117 -0.68 8.07 2.57
C LEU A 117 -1.69 9.20 2.30
N GLY A 118 -2.41 9.11 1.17
CA GLY A 118 -3.38 10.12 0.75
C GLY A 118 -4.59 10.19 1.68
N THR A 119 -5.15 9.04 2.07
CA THR A 119 -6.33 8.98 2.94
C THR A 119 -6.05 9.56 4.32
N ILE A 120 -4.96 9.13 4.97
CA ILE A 120 -4.66 9.57 6.33
C ILE A 120 -4.32 11.07 6.34
N SER A 121 -3.50 11.54 5.40
CA SER A 121 -3.13 12.95 5.32
C SER A 121 -4.28 13.88 4.91
N ALA A 122 -5.31 13.35 4.25
CA ALA A 122 -6.51 14.11 3.91
C ALA A 122 -7.51 14.20 5.07
N LEU A 123 -7.59 13.16 5.92
CA LEU A 123 -8.56 13.08 7.02
C LEU A 123 -8.04 13.66 8.33
N MET A 124 -6.73 13.70 8.54
CA MET A 124 -6.08 14.08 9.79
C MET A 124 -5.13 15.23 9.59
N ALA A 125 -4.97 16.05 10.64
CA ALA A 125 -4.09 17.22 10.64
C ALA A 125 -3.46 17.45 12.03
N ALA A 126 -2.61 18.47 12.14
CA ALA A 126 -2.11 18.94 13.43
C ALA A 126 -3.28 19.28 14.39
N GLY A 127 -3.22 18.78 15.61
CA GLY A 127 -4.30 18.88 16.60
C GLY A 127 -5.26 17.69 16.62
N ASP A 128 -5.08 16.73 15.69
CA ASP A 128 -5.78 15.45 15.70
C ASP A 128 -4.88 14.32 16.22
N VAL A 129 -5.43 13.13 16.48
CA VAL A 129 -4.71 11.97 17.00
C VAL A 129 -5.02 10.71 16.20
N VAL A 130 -3.99 9.90 15.97
CA VAL A 130 -4.13 8.57 15.39
C VAL A 130 -3.66 7.52 16.39
N PHE A 131 -4.53 6.55 16.69
CA PHE A 131 -4.20 5.36 17.47
C PHE A 131 -3.94 4.21 16.48
N ALA A 132 -2.70 3.82 16.30
CA ALA A 132 -2.30 2.81 15.34
C ALA A 132 -1.85 1.52 16.05
N ASP A 133 -2.23 0.37 15.48
CA ASP A 133 -1.65 -0.92 15.89
C ASP A 133 -0.12 -0.89 15.70
N LYS A 134 0.60 -1.57 16.60
CA LYS A 134 2.07 -1.59 16.58
C LYS A 134 2.65 -2.18 15.28
N LEU A 135 1.91 -3.07 14.62
CA LEU A 135 2.38 -3.78 13.44
C LEU A 135 1.80 -3.23 12.12
N VAL A 136 1.12 -2.09 12.13
CA VAL A 136 0.63 -1.49 10.88
C VAL A 136 1.74 -1.29 9.87
N HIS A 137 1.39 -1.38 8.59
CA HIS A 137 2.31 -1.18 7.49
C HIS A 137 2.95 0.22 7.52
N ALA A 138 4.20 0.31 7.08
CA ALA A 138 4.98 1.55 7.10
C ALA A 138 4.27 2.73 6.42
N CYS A 139 3.54 2.50 5.32
CA CYS A 139 2.80 3.55 4.62
C CYS A 139 1.73 4.25 5.48
N ILE A 140 1.18 3.56 6.49
CA ILE A 140 0.25 4.15 7.46
C ILE A 140 1.02 5.12 8.37
N LEU A 141 2.19 4.71 8.86
CA LEU A 141 3.05 5.57 9.68
C LEU A 141 3.51 6.81 8.91
N ASP A 142 3.86 6.65 7.64
CA ASP A 142 4.25 7.75 6.76
C ASP A 142 3.07 8.72 6.51
N GLY A 143 1.86 8.18 6.31
CA GLY A 143 0.64 8.99 6.20
C GLY A 143 0.33 9.79 7.46
N ILE A 144 0.52 9.20 8.64
CA ILE A 144 0.35 9.86 9.93
C ILE A 144 1.40 10.98 10.10
N ALA A 145 2.65 10.69 9.79
CA ALA A 145 3.72 11.68 9.86
C ALA A 145 3.46 12.87 8.91
N LEU A 146 3.00 12.60 7.69
CA LEU A 146 2.65 13.63 6.71
C LEU A 146 1.46 14.50 7.17
N SER A 147 0.48 13.92 7.87
CA SER A 147 -0.69 14.65 8.37
C SER A 147 -0.36 15.63 9.49
N GLY A 148 0.75 15.42 10.20
CA GLY A 148 1.11 16.17 11.41
C GLY A 148 0.27 15.81 12.65
N ALA A 149 -0.58 14.80 12.58
CA ALA A 149 -1.36 14.31 13.71
C ALA A 149 -0.48 13.61 14.75
N GLN A 150 -0.92 13.67 16.03
CA GLN A 150 -0.23 12.95 17.11
C GLN A 150 -0.45 11.44 16.95
N LEU A 151 0.63 10.65 17.03
CA LEU A 151 0.58 9.20 16.97
C LEU A 151 0.69 8.57 18.36
N TYR A 152 -0.25 7.68 18.69
CA TYR A 152 -0.12 6.70 19.78
C TYR A 152 -0.21 5.29 19.21
N ARG A 153 0.76 4.43 19.59
CA ARG A 153 0.80 3.04 19.14
C ARG A 153 0.33 2.10 20.24
N PHE A 154 -0.73 1.33 19.97
CA PHE A 154 -1.17 0.29 20.89
C PHE A 154 -0.52 -1.06 20.55
N ARG A 155 -0.41 -1.94 21.54
CA ARG A 155 0.12 -3.28 21.36
C ARG A 155 -0.76 -4.07 20.39
N HIS A 156 -0.11 -4.87 19.54
CA HIS A 156 -0.79 -5.63 18.49
C HIS A 156 -1.97 -6.43 19.05
N ASN A 157 -3.15 -6.23 18.45
CA ASN A 157 -4.44 -6.83 18.84
C ASN A 157 -4.82 -6.68 20.33
N ASP A 158 -4.26 -5.71 21.04
CA ASP A 158 -4.58 -5.46 22.44
C ASP A 158 -5.64 -4.37 22.60
N MET A 159 -6.91 -4.78 22.63
CA MET A 159 -8.04 -3.88 22.77
C MET A 159 -8.09 -3.21 24.16
N ALA A 160 -7.57 -3.85 25.20
CA ALA A 160 -7.49 -3.24 26.52
C ALA A 160 -6.49 -2.08 26.54
N HIS A 161 -5.33 -2.24 25.90
CA HIS A 161 -4.35 -1.16 25.75
C HIS A 161 -4.90 -0.02 24.87
N LEU A 162 -5.60 -0.34 23.77
CA LEU A 162 -6.25 0.69 22.96
C LEU A 162 -7.28 1.48 23.78
N ALA A 163 -8.14 0.78 24.56
CA ALA A 163 -9.13 1.43 25.42
C ALA A 163 -8.48 2.34 26.48
N GLN A 164 -7.36 1.90 27.05
CA GLN A 164 -6.56 2.72 27.99
C GLN A 164 -6.04 4.00 27.31
N LEU A 165 -5.44 3.89 26.11
CA LEU A 165 -4.94 5.06 25.38
C LEU A 165 -6.07 6.01 25.00
N LEU A 166 -7.21 5.51 24.56
CA LEU A 166 -8.38 6.31 24.23
C LEU A 166 -8.91 7.05 25.47
N SER A 167 -9.07 6.37 26.61
CA SER A 167 -9.54 7.01 27.84
C SER A 167 -8.60 8.11 28.34
N THR A 168 -7.30 7.94 28.14
CA THR A 168 -6.27 8.87 28.61
C THR A 168 -6.09 10.09 27.71
N HIS A 169 -6.15 9.89 26.40
CA HIS A 169 -5.68 10.90 25.44
C HIS A 169 -6.75 11.44 24.50
N ARG A 170 -7.83 10.70 24.18
CA ARG A 170 -8.80 11.08 23.13
C ARG A 170 -9.36 12.49 23.30
N GLN A 171 -9.67 12.91 24.53
CA GLN A 171 -10.32 14.20 24.82
C GLN A 171 -9.40 15.41 24.61
N GLN A 172 -8.10 15.20 24.47
CA GLN A 172 -7.12 16.28 24.26
C GLN A 172 -7.05 16.72 22.79
N PHE A 173 -7.73 16.03 21.89
CA PHE A 173 -7.63 16.22 20.45
C PHE A 173 -9.00 16.45 19.80
N ARG A 174 -9.00 17.19 18.69
CA ARG A 174 -10.21 17.52 17.93
C ARG A 174 -10.84 16.28 17.31
N HIS A 175 -10.06 15.56 16.51
CA HIS A 175 -10.48 14.30 15.88
C HIS A 175 -9.56 13.15 16.28
N ALA A 176 -10.06 11.93 16.19
CA ALA A 176 -9.29 10.71 16.43
C ALA A 176 -9.58 9.67 15.35
N LEU A 177 -8.52 9.03 14.88
CA LEU A 177 -8.57 7.91 13.95
C LEU A 177 -7.96 6.68 14.62
N ILE A 178 -8.60 5.53 14.50
CA ILE A 178 -8.04 4.24 14.89
C ILE A 178 -7.67 3.51 13.60
N VAL A 179 -6.43 3.01 13.52
CA VAL A 179 -5.92 2.33 12.31
C VAL A 179 -5.29 0.99 12.67
N THR A 180 -5.69 -0.02 11.93
CA THR A 180 -5.10 -1.37 11.97
C THR A 180 -5.13 -1.98 10.58
N ASP A 181 -4.24 -2.95 10.32
CA ASP A 181 -4.33 -3.79 9.14
C ASP A 181 -5.26 -4.98 9.41
N HIS A 182 -5.84 -5.55 8.35
CA HIS A 182 -6.71 -6.72 8.47
C HIS A 182 -5.90 -8.03 8.40
N VAL A 183 -4.82 -8.03 7.62
CA VAL A 183 -3.90 -9.16 7.47
C VAL A 183 -2.47 -8.65 7.72
N PHE A 184 -1.78 -9.28 8.66
CA PHE A 184 -0.42 -8.93 9.07
C PHE A 184 0.61 -9.93 8.55
#